data_3fe583219272b23e04f741e52e4f5ab3
#
_entry.id   3fe583219272b23e04f741e52e4f5ab3
#
_cell.length_a   1.000
_cell.length_b   1.000
_cell.length_c   1.000
_cell.angle_alpha   90.00
_cell.angle_beta   90.00
_cell.angle_gamma   90.00
#
_symmetry.space_group_name_H-M   'P 1'
#
loop_
_entity.id
_entity.type
_entity.pdbx_description
1 polymer ?
#
loop_
_entity_poly.entity_id
_entity_poly.type
_entity_poly.pdbx_seq_one_letter_code
_entity_poly.pdbx_strand_id
1 'polypeptide(L)'
;MNILAIGAHPDDIEFGCGGTLIKYGQKGYNIFLMILTLGQMGGEGKIRKREQLASCNILKSKKVFFGKYRDTRLPLDQGVIDSIEKVLKIVKPEFIFVNYFDDTHQDHRHLAQATLSATRYIRNVLFYEVPTTQNFIPNVFVDIESTLKDKMAALQAHNSQVSRTNIEGLPITEIAKSSANFRGTQGRVKYAEGFISVRLFINVE
;
A
#
# COMPACT_ATOMS: atom_id res chain seq x y z
N MET A 1 13.43 -2.71 -13.25
CA MET A 1 13.37 -2.23 -11.86
C MET A 1 12.28 -3.00 -11.13
N ASN A 2 12.52 -3.38 -9.86
CA ASN A 2 11.54 -4.05 -9.02
C ASN A 2 10.99 -3.08 -7.97
N ILE A 3 9.69 -3.13 -7.75
CA ILE A 3 8.98 -2.32 -6.76
C ILE A 3 8.27 -3.27 -5.79
N LEU A 4 8.39 -3.03 -4.48
CA LEU A 4 7.70 -3.76 -3.45
C LEU A 4 6.76 -2.81 -2.68
N ALA A 5 5.47 -3.12 -2.68
CA ALA A 5 4.52 -2.49 -1.79
C ALA A 5 4.18 -3.43 -0.64
N ILE A 6 4.17 -2.91 0.58
CA ILE A 6 3.95 -3.67 1.82
C ILE A 6 2.73 -3.08 2.52
N GLY A 7 1.73 -3.90 2.81
CA GLY A 7 0.52 -3.54 3.54
C GLY A 7 0.33 -4.43 4.77
N ALA A 8 -0.26 -3.90 5.82
CA ALA A 8 -0.65 -4.69 6.98
C ALA A 8 -1.82 -5.62 6.64
N HIS A 9 -2.78 -5.12 5.87
CA HIS A 9 -4.02 -5.82 5.50
C HIS A 9 -4.24 -5.84 3.99
N PRO A 10 -5.07 -6.78 3.48
CA PRO A 10 -5.61 -6.67 2.14
C PRO A 10 -6.41 -5.37 1.98
N ASP A 11 -6.22 -4.65 0.90
CA ASP A 11 -6.76 -3.34 0.50
C ASP A 11 -5.90 -2.09 0.83
N ASP A 12 -5.01 -2.14 1.82
CA ASP A 12 -4.13 -1.02 2.19
C ASP A 12 -3.33 -0.48 0.99
N ILE A 13 -2.71 -1.40 0.24
CA ILE A 13 -1.84 -1.07 -0.89
C ILE A 13 -2.64 -0.43 -2.02
N GLU A 14 -3.81 -0.98 -2.32
CA GLU A 14 -4.69 -0.50 -3.36
C GLU A 14 -5.18 0.92 -3.05
N PHE A 15 -5.49 1.17 -1.78
CA PHE A 15 -5.87 2.51 -1.32
C PHE A 15 -4.69 3.47 -1.39
N GLY A 16 -3.55 3.11 -0.81
CA GLY A 16 -2.43 4.02 -0.58
C GLY A 16 -1.59 4.31 -1.81
N CYS A 17 -1.33 3.30 -2.66
CA CYS A 17 -0.42 3.44 -3.80
C CYS A 17 -0.83 2.65 -5.06
N GLY A 18 -2.06 2.15 -5.15
CA GLY A 18 -2.51 1.31 -6.26
C GLY A 18 -2.37 1.96 -7.63
N GLY A 19 -2.73 3.25 -7.77
CA GLY A 19 -2.60 4.00 -9.02
C GLY A 19 -1.15 4.17 -9.45
N THR A 20 -0.26 4.45 -8.50
CA THR A 20 1.19 4.54 -8.71
C THR A 20 1.77 3.21 -9.17
N LEU A 21 1.40 2.10 -8.52
CA LEU A 21 1.88 0.76 -8.89
C LEU A 21 1.45 0.38 -10.31
N ILE A 22 0.18 0.65 -10.67
CA ILE A 22 -0.33 0.41 -12.02
C ILE A 22 0.48 1.22 -13.05
N LYS A 23 0.74 2.49 -12.76
CA LYS A 23 1.52 3.37 -13.65
C LYS A 23 2.95 2.86 -13.86
N TYR A 24 3.61 2.40 -12.80
CA TYR A 24 4.91 1.77 -12.90
C TYR A 24 4.85 0.45 -13.68
N GLY A 25 3.83 -0.39 -13.44
CA GLY A 25 3.62 -1.63 -14.19
C GLY A 25 3.44 -1.39 -15.70
N GLN A 26 2.69 -0.34 -16.09
CA GLN A 26 2.54 0.09 -17.49
C GLN A 26 3.86 0.53 -18.14
N LYS A 27 4.82 0.99 -17.33
CA LYS A 27 6.18 1.33 -17.78
C LYS A 27 7.14 0.13 -17.76
N GLY A 28 6.64 -1.08 -17.54
CA GLY A 28 7.44 -2.31 -17.58
C GLY A 28 8.18 -2.67 -16.29
N TYR A 29 7.89 -1.98 -15.18
CA TYR A 29 8.45 -2.33 -13.88
C TYR A 29 7.77 -3.56 -13.27
N ASN A 30 8.53 -4.34 -12.51
CA ASN A 30 8.00 -5.52 -11.85
C ASN A 30 7.41 -5.14 -10.49
N ILE A 31 6.12 -5.35 -10.33
CA ILE A 31 5.39 -5.05 -9.10
C ILE A 31 5.29 -6.30 -8.24
N PHE A 32 5.67 -6.17 -6.97
CA PHE A 32 5.56 -7.20 -5.95
C PHE A 32 4.78 -6.63 -4.75
N LEU A 33 3.97 -7.48 -4.13
CA LEU A 33 3.19 -7.11 -2.94
C LEU A 33 3.57 -8.00 -1.77
N MET A 34 3.51 -7.45 -0.56
CA MET A 34 3.60 -8.19 0.68
C MET A 34 2.49 -7.75 1.63
N ILE A 35 1.66 -8.70 2.08
CA ILE A 35 0.55 -8.47 3.01
C ILE A 35 0.84 -9.25 4.29
N LEU A 36 0.91 -8.57 5.44
CA LEU A 36 1.36 -9.18 6.68
C LEU A 36 0.28 -10.03 7.35
N THR A 37 -0.97 -9.57 7.33
CA THR A 37 -2.13 -10.27 7.89
C THR A 37 -3.19 -10.52 6.81
N LEU A 38 -4.21 -11.29 7.13
CA LEU A 38 -5.35 -11.46 6.21
C LEU A 38 -6.56 -10.61 6.59
N GLY A 39 -6.42 -9.67 7.55
CA GLY A 39 -7.49 -8.79 7.99
C GLY A 39 -8.67 -9.55 8.61
N GLN A 40 -8.40 -10.61 9.39
CA GLN A 40 -9.43 -11.55 9.86
C GLN A 40 -10.45 -10.93 10.81
N MET A 41 -10.13 -9.81 11.45
CA MET A 41 -11.08 -9.08 12.31
C MET A 41 -12.08 -8.26 11.49
N GLY A 42 -11.74 -7.92 10.25
CA GLY A 42 -12.64 -7.26 9.29
C GLY A 42 -13.48 -8.22 8.45
N GLY A 43 -13.26 -9.53 8.53
CA GLY A 43 -13.99 -10.53 7.74
C GLY A 43 -13.29 -11.87 7.62
N GLU A 44 -13.84 -12.80 6.84
CA GLU A 44 -13.23 -14.11 6.65
C GLU A 44 -11.90 -14.00 5.89
N GLY A 45 -10.79 -14.38 6.51
CA GLY A 45 -9.45 -14.27 5.92
C GLY A 45 -9.27 -15.02 4.60
N LYS A 46 -9.99 -16.14 4.38
CA LYS A 46 -9.97 -16.86 3.10
C LYS A 46 -10.62 -16.04 1.98
N ILE A 47 -11.70 -15.32 2.28
CA ILE A 47 -12.36 -14.42 1.34
C ILE A 47 -11.44 -13.27 1.01
N ARG A 48 -10.93 -12.56 2.02
CA ARG A 48 -10.02 -11.42 1.85
C ARG A 48 -8.76 -11.79 1.07
N LYS A 49 -8.22 -13.00 1.31
CA LYS A 49 -7.09 -13.50 0.51
C LYS A 49 -7.44 -13.69 -0.97
N ARG A 50 -8.65 -14.23 -1.29
CA ARG A 50 -9.08 -14.36 -2.70
C ARG A 50 -9.28 -13.01 -3.36
N GLU A 51 -9.84 -12.05 -2.63
CA GLU A 51 -10.03 -10.68 -3.08
C GLU A 51 -8.69 -10.00 -3.36
N GLN A 52 -7.70 -10.16 -2.47
CA GLN A 52 -6.34 -9.67 -2.69
C GLN A 52 -5.72 -10.28 -3.97
N LEU A 53 -5.91 -11.56 -4.21
CA LEU A 53 -5.41 -12.21 -5.44
C LEU A 53 -6.12 -11.68 -6.69
N ALA A 54 -7.41 -11.37 -6.61
CA ALA A 54 -8.15 -10.74 -7.71
C ALA A 54 -7.63 -9.32 -7.98
N SER A 55 -7.40 -8.51 -6.94
CA SER A 55 -6.78 -7.20 -7.05
C SER A 55 -5.37 -7.26 -7.65
N CYS A 56 -4.56 -8.25 -7.26
CA CYS A 56 -3.22 -8.47 -7.82
C CYS A 56 -3.22 -8.61 -9.34
N ASN A 57 -4.25 -9.21 -9.92
CA ASN A 57 -4.39 -9.32 -11.38
C ASN A 57 -4.61 -7.96 -12.04
N ILE A 58 -5.37 -7.06 -11.40
CA ILE A 58 -5.62 -5.70 -11.88
C ILE A 58 -4.35 -4.87 -11.77
N LEU A 59 -3.65 -4.96 -10.64
CA LEU A 59 -2.35 -4.31 -10.41
C LEU A 59 -1.24 -4.89 -11.29
N LYS A 60 -1.49 -6.02 -11.97
CA LYS A 60 -0.49 -6.78 -12.76
C LYS A 60 0.76 -7.11 -11.94
N SER A 61 0.56 -7.40 -10.65
CA SER A 61 1.67 -7.79 -9.77
C SER A 61 2.21 -9.16 -10.16
N LYS A 62 3.54 -9.30 -10.13
CA LYS A 62 4.22 -10.57 -10.42
C LYS A 62 4.03 -11.61 -9.34
N LYS A 63 3.93 -11.14 -8.08
CA LYS A 63 3.77 -12.03 -6.92
C LYS A 63 3.28 -11.25 -5.71
N VAL A 64 2.45 -11.90 -4.89
CA VAL A 64 2.11 -11.46 -3.55
C VAL A 64 2.69 -12.44 -2.52
N PHE A 65 3.30 -11.89 -1.47
CA PHE A 65 3.80 -12.62 -0.30
C PHE A 65 2.83 -12.39 0.86
N PHE A 66 2.49 -13.46 1.60
CA PHE A 66 1.63 -13.37 2.78
C PHE A 66 2.44 -13.68 4.05
N GLY A 67 2.44 -12.78 5.02
CA GLY A 67 3.22 -12.86 6.26
C GLY A 67 2.67 -13.83 7.29
N LYS A 68 1.40 -14.22 7.20
CA LYS A 68 0.70 -15.15 8.13
C LYS A 68 0.57 -14.65 9.58
N TYR A 69 0.72 -13.34 9.81
CA TYR A 69 0.48 -12.76 11.13
C TYR A 69 -1.02 -12.64 11.40
N ARG A 70 -1.37 -12.60 12.69
CA ARG A 70 -2.76 -12.44 13.12
C ARG A 70 -3.12 -10.95 13.06
N ASP A 71 -4.24 -10.65 12.43
CA ASP A 71 -4.82 -9.31 12.37
C ASP A 71 -5.04 -8.72 13.79
N THR A 72 -4.77 -7.44 13.94
CA THR A 72 -4.74 -6.65 15.19
C THR A 72 -3.65 -7.08 16.19
N ARG A 73 -2.78 -8.01 15.81
CA ARG A 73 -1.71 -8.56 16.66
C ARG A 73 -0.38 -8.68 15.93
N LEU A 74 -0.15 -7.87 14.91
CA LEU A 74 1.16 -7.79 14.27
C LEU A 74 2.17 -7.29 15.32
N PRO A 75 3.18 -8.09 15.70
CA PRO A 75 4.15 -7.65 16.69
C PRO A 75 5.16 -6.67 16.09
N LEU A 76 5.79 -5.87 16.94
CA LEU A 76 6.99 -5.11 16.58
C LEU A 76 8.20 -5.85 17.16
N ASP A 77 8.69 -6.83 16.44
CA ASP A 77 9.79 -7.68 16.86
C ASP A 77 10.72 -8.08 15.70
N GLN A 78 11.80 -8.78 16.03
CA GLN A 78 12.77 -9.25 15.05
C GLN A 78 12.14 -10.20 14.02
N GLY A 79 11.12 -10.98 14.40
CA GLY A 79 10.46 -11.91 13.49
C GLY A 79 9.76 -11.23 12.32
N VAL A 80 9.13 -10.06 12.55
CA VAL A 80 8.53 -9.26 11.47
C VAL A 80 9.63 -8.64 10.60
N ILE A 81 10.69 -8.11 11.19
CA ILE A 81 11.83 -7.56 10.46
C ILE A 81 12.44 -8.63 9.54
N ASP A 82 12.72 -9.82 10.07
CA ASP A 82 13.28 -10.95 9.31
C ASP A 82 12.35 -11.40 8.17
N SER A 83 11.03 -11.39 8.40
CA SER A 83 10.04 -11.71 7.38
C SER A 83 10.09 -10.73 6.20
N ILE A 84 10.23 -9.44 6.48
CA ILE A 84 10.40 -8.39 5.46
C ILE A 84 11.75 -8.57 4.76
N GLU A 85 12.85 -8.73 5.51
CA GLU A 85 14.20 -8.91 4.93
C GLU A 85 14.29 -10.13 4.00
N LYS A 86 13.59 -11.23 4.32
CA LYS A 86 13.49 -12.40 3.42
C LYS A 86 12.88 -12.03 2.07
N VAL A 87 11.80 -11.23 2.07
CA VAL A 87 11.17 -10.77 0.83
C VAL A 87 12.08 -9.78 0.10
N LEU A 88 12.76 -8.88 0.81
CA LEU A 88 13.75 -7.97 0.21
C LEU A 88 14.86 -8.71 -0.51
N LYS A 89 15.40 -9.79 0.07
CA LYS A 89 16.45 -10.64 -0.56
C LYS A 89 15.97 -11.30 -1.84
N ILE A 90 14.69 -11.70 -1.90
CA ILE A 90 14.07 -12.34 -3.08
C ILE A 90 13.79 -11.31 -4.17
N VAL A 91 13.15 -10.18 -3.80
CA VAL A 91 12.65 -9.18 -4.75
C VAL A 91 13.75 -8.24 -5.20
N LYS A 92 14.69 -7.89 -4.31
CA LYS A 92 15.72 -6.85 -4.50
C LYS A 92 15.11 -5.56 -5.03
N PRO A 93 14.15 -4.95 -4.29
CA PRO A 93 13.42 -3.81 -4.76
C PRO A 93 14.28 -2.55 -4.77
N GLU A 94 14.02 -1.68 -5.73
CA GLU A 94 14.59 -0.33 -5.80
C GLU A 94 13.70 0.71 -5.12
N PHE A 95 12.37 0.45 -5.11
CA PHE A 95 11.39 1.27 -4.41
C PHE A 95 10.56 0.41 -3.46
N ILE A 96 10.29 0.97 -2.28
CA ILE A 96 9.39 0.40 -1.28
C ILE A 96 8.31 1.40 -0.93
N PHE A 97 7.06 0.93 -0.93
CA PHE A 97 5.89 1.65 -0.43
C PHE A 97 5.33 0.91 0.77
N VAL A 98 4.98 1.61 1.84
CA VAL A 98 4.47 1.00 3.09
C VAL A 98 3.51 1.95 3.81
N ASN A 99 2.63 1.42 4.68
CA ASN A 99 1.77 2.20 5.56
C ASN A 99 2.57 3.24 6.34
N TYR A 100 1.94 4.40 6.61
CA TYR A 100 2.55 5.44 7.44
C TYR A 100 2.55 5.05 8.92
N PHE A 101 3.52 5.57 9.68
CA PHE A 101 3.72 5.19 11.09
C PHE A 101 2.76 5.89 12.05
N ASP A 102 2.20 7.05 11.69
CA ASP A 102 1.20 7.74 12.51
C ASP A 102 -0.21 7.37 12.01
N ASP A 103 -0.77 6.35 12.64
CA ASP A 103 -2.02 5.74 12.23
C ASP A 103 -2.80 5.27 13.48
N THR A 104 -4.12 5.27 13.44
CA THR A 104 -4.94 4.75 14.54
C THR A 104 -4.87 3.23 14.66
N HIS A 105 -4.55 2.53 13.55
CA HIS A 105 -4.42 1.08 13.54
C HIS A 105 -3.02 0.63 13.97
N GLN A 106 -2.92 -0.15 15.05
CA GLN A 106 -1.63 -0.62 15.60
C GLN A 106 -0.79 -1.41 14.61
N ASP A 107 -1.41 -2.26 13.74
CA ASP A 107 -0.67 -3.06 12.79
C ASP A 107 0.02 -2.18 11.73
N HIS A 108 -0.58 -1.04 11.33
CA HIS A 108 0.04 -0.07 10.44
C HIS A 108 1.28 0.56 11.09
N ARG A 109 1.17 0.98 12.36
CA ARG A 109 2.28 1.56 13.12
C ARG A 109 3.44 0.56 13.26
N HIS A 110 3.14 -0.68 13.66
CA HIS A 110 4.15 -1.72 13.85
C HIS A 110 4.81 -2.11 12.52
N LEU A 111 4.01 -2.26 11.45
CA LEU A 111 4.55 -2.54 10.12
C LEU A 111 5.48 -1.44 9.63
N ALA A 112 5.09 -0.18 9.77
CA ALA A 112 5.91 0.96 9.35
C ALA A 112 7.27 0.94 10.06
N GLN A 113 7.28 0.76 11.40
CA GLN A 113 8.51 0.73 12.20
C GLN A 113 9.40 -0.48 11.88
N ALA A 114 8.81 -1.66 11.73
CA ALA A 114 9.55 -2.86 11.31
C ALA A 114 10.14 -2.71 9.90
N THR A 115 9.39 -2.09 8.99
CA THR A 115 9.85 -1.82 7.62
C THR A 115 11.00 -0.82 7.60
N LEU A 116 10.97 0.24 8.41
CA LEU A 116 12.10 1.17 8.53
C LEU A 116 13.38 0.44 8.93
N SER A 117 13.30 -0.47 9.90
CA SER A 117 14.46 -1.28 10.33
C SER A 117 14.95 -2.21 9.22
N ALA A 118 14.04 -2.94 8.55
CA ALA A 118 14.38 -3.87 7.49
C ALA A 118 14.96 -3.18 6.25
N THR A 119 14.57 -1.94 5.98
CA THR A 119 14.92 -1.19 4.75
C THR A 119 16.04 -0.17 4.95
N ARG A 120 16.78 -0.24 6.05
CA ARG A 120 17.85 0.74 6.39
C ARG A 120 18.89 0.98 5.29
N TYR A 121 19.07 0.01 4.39
CA TYR A 121 20.01 0.11 3.25
C TYR A 121 19.33 0.30 1.88
N ILE A 122 18.02 0.49 1.84
CA ILE A 122 17.28 0.73 0.60
C ILE A 122 17.19 2.23 0.33
N ARG A 123 17.47 2.65 -0.92
CA ARG A 123 17.54 4.07 -1.29
C ARG A 123 16.20 4.77 -1.35
N ASN A 124 15.14 4.06 -1.78
CA ASN A 124 13.83 4.67 -1.99
C ASN A 124 12.78 3.96 -1.13
N VAL A 125 12.35 4.64 -0.07
CA VAL A 125 11.32 4.17 0.85
C VAL A 125 10.32 5.30 1.06
N LEU A 126 9.05 5.02 0.75
CA LEU A 126 7.95 5.98 0.79
C LEU A 126 6.80 5.43 1.63
N PHE A 127 6.29 6.27 2.51
CA PHE A 127 5.05 6.02 3.22
C PHE A 127 3.85 6.46 2.40
N TYR A 128 2.79 5.65 2.42
CA TYR A 128 1.48 6.00 1.90
C TYR A 128 0.45 6.13 3.02
N GLU A 129 -0.63 6.88 2.75
CA GLU A 129 -1.76 7.02 3.66
C GLU A 129 -2.88 6.02 3.34
N VAL A 130 -3.67 5.71 4.39
CA VAL A 130 -4.95 5.00 4.32
C VAL A 130 -5.98 5.78 5.17
N PRO A 131 -7.29 5.46 5.16
CA PRO A 131 -8.30 6.27 5.86
C PRO A 131 -8.06 6.48 7.38
N THR A 132 -7.31 5.59 8.02
CA THR A 132 -7.00 5.65 9.45
C THR A 132 -5.74 6.44 9.80
N THR A 133 -4.99 6.86 8.77
CA THR A 133 -3.73 7.60 8.92
C THR A 133 -3.97 9.00 9.52
N GLN A 134 -3.08 9.42 10.41
CA GLN A 134 -3.11 10.72 11.09
C GLN A 134 -1.94 11.60 10.62
N ASN A 135 -2.07 12.91 10.71
CA ASN A 135 -1.00 13.89 10.51
C ASN A 135 -0.15 13.68 9.24
N PHE A 136 -0.77 13.23 8.15
CA PHE A 136 -0.08 12.91 6.91
C PHE A 136 0.12 14.17 6.03
N ILE A 137 1.37 14.63 5.94
CA ILE A 137 1.76 15.79 5.13
C ILE A 137 2.69 15.30 4.01
N PRO A 138 2.15 14.92 2.83
CA PRO A 138 2.96 14.37 1.74
C PRO A 138 3.90 15.41 1.13
N ASN A 139 5.09 14.96 0.76
CA ASN A 139 6.11 15.75 0.07
C ASN A 139 6.49 15.19 -1.31
N VAL A 140 5.91 14.05 -1.68
CA VAL A 140 6.03 13.43 -3.01
C VAL A 140 4.64 13.15 -3.55
N PHE A 141 4.38 13.49 -4.81
CA PHE A 141 3.10 13.27 -5.47
C PHE A 141 3.30 12.53 -6.78
N VAL A 142 2.43 11.57 -7.04
CA VAL A 142 2.39 10.86 -8.33
C VAL A 142 1.02 11.11 -8.96
N ASP A 143 1.02 11.73 -10.13
CA ASP A 143 -0.20 11.88 -10.93
C ASP A 143 -0.72 10.50 -11.35
N ILE A 144 -1.98 10.21 -10.98
CA ILE A 144 -2.65 8.93 -11.25
C ILE A 144 -3.91 9.10 -12.12
N GLU A 145 -4.12 10.24 -12.78
CA GLU A 145 -5.33 10.45 -13.57
C GLU A 145 -5.56 9.32 -14.56
N SER A 146 -4.52 8.90 -15.29
CA SER A 146 -4.60 7.81 -16.28
C SER A 146 -4.85 6.42 -15.68
N THR A 147 -4.58 6.21 -14.38
CA THR A 147 -4.72 4.92 -13.70
C THR A 147 -5.79 4.91 -12.60
N LEU A 148 -6.50 6.03 -12.41
CA LEU A 148 -7.53 6.14 -11.37
C LEU A 148 -8.63 5.09 -11.52
N LYS A 149 -9.09 4.83 -12.75
CA LYS A 149 -10.12 3.82 -13.04
C LYS A 149 -9.67 2.44 -12.60
N ASP A 150 -8.44 2.08 -12.90
CA ASP A 150 -7.89 0.76 -12.56
C ASP A 150 -7.64 0.64 -11.05
N LYS A 151 -7.20 1.73 -10.39
CA LYS A 151 -7.11 1.80 -8.91
C LYS A 151 -8.48 1.55 -8.27
N MET A 152 -9.55 2.18 -8.77
CA MET A 152 -10.90 1.95 -8.27
C MET A 152 -11.33 0.50 -8.48
N ALA A 153 -11.02 -0.09 -9.63
CA ALA A 153 -11.31 -1.49 -9.90
C ALA A 153 -10.55 -2.44 -8.97
N ALA A 154 -9.28 -2.13 -8.65
CA ALA A 154 -8.48 -2.90 -7.70
C ALA A 154 -9.07 -2.85 -6.28
N LEU A 155 -9.52 -1.68 -5.82
CA LEU A 155 -10.24 -1.53 -4.55
C LEU A 155 -11.59 -2.27 -4.57
N GLN A 156 -12.34 -2.18 -5.67
CA GLN A 156 -13.62 -2.88 -5.83
C GLN A 156 -13.46 -4.40 -5.78
N ALA A 157 -12.30 -4.94 -6.15
CA ALA A 157 -12.01 -6.38 -6.03
C ALA A 157 -12.03 -6.88 -4.58
N HIS A 158 -11.82 -5.98 -3.60
CA HIS A 158 -12.01 -6.25 -2.17
C HIS A 158 -13.48 -6.11 -1.75
N ASN A 159 -14.36 -6.78 -2.47
CA ASN A 159 -15.82 -6.62 -2.38
C ASN A 159 -16.37 -6.73 -0.95
N SER A 160 -15.80 -7.60 -0.12
CA SER A 160 -16.21 -7.76 1.28
C SER A 160 -15.90 -6.53 2.14
N GLN A 161 -15.07 -5.61 1.67
CA GLN A 161 -14.62 -4.42 2.41
C GLN A 161 -15.17 -3.10 1.83
N VAL A 162 -15.69 -3.10 0.60
CA VAL A 162 -16.10 -1.87 -0.10
C VAL A 162 -17.04 -0.99 0.73
N SER A 163 -18.01 -1.58 1.42
CA SER A 163 -18.99 -0.86 2.24
C SER A 163 -18.67 -0.86 3.74
N ARG A 164 -17.50 -1.37 4.15
CA ARG A 164 -17.10 -1.46 5.57
C ARG A 164 -16.31 -0.26 6.06
N THR A 165 -16.74 0.93 5.69
CA THR A 165 -16.09 2.18 6.11
C THR A 165 -16.55 2.68 7.47
N ASN A 166 -17.57 2.03 8.08
CA ASN A 166 -18.29 2.50 9.27
C ASN A 166 -18.98 3.87 9.07
N ILE A 167 -19.18 4.29 7.84
CA ILE A 167 -19.93 5.49 7.46
C ILE A 167 -21.03 5.03 6.49
N GLU A 168 -22.28 5.23 6.88
CA GLU A 168 -23.44 4.81 6.07
C GLU A 168 -23.42 5.47 4.70
N GLY A 169 -23.63 4.67 3.66
CA GLY A 169 -23.68 5.15 2.26
C GLY A 169 -22.34 5.57 1.65
N LEU A 170 -21.22 5.48 2.38
CA LEU A 170 -19.91 5.91 1.87
C LEU A 170 -18.98 4.70 1.60
N PRO A 171 -18.82 4.25 0.35
CA PRO A 171 -17.92 3.17 0.01
C PRO A 171 -16.45 3.62 0.00
N ILE A 172 -15.52 2.69 0.24
CA ILE A 172 -14.07 2.95 0.22
C ILE A 172 -13.57 3.54 -1.10
N THR A 173 -14.20 3.20 -2.20
CA THR A 173 -13.86 3.72 -3.54
C THR A 173 -14.13 5.21 -3.66
N GLU A 174 -15.19 5.72 -3.03
CA GLU A 174 -15.50 7.15 -3.00
C GLU A 174 -14.50 7.89 -2.13
N ILE A 175 -14.15 7.34 -0.97
CA ILE A 175 -13.10 7.90 -0.09
C ILE A 175 -11.77 7.98 -0.85
N ALA A 176 -11.37 6.89 -1.53
CA ALA A 176 -10.12 6.84 -2.28
C ALA A 176 -10.09 7.85 -3.45
N LYS A 177 -11.22 8.04 -4.13
CA LYS A 177 -11.34 9.05 -5.20
C LYS A 177 -11.25 10.47 -4.65
N SER A 178 -11.90 10.74 -3.52
CA SER A 178 -11.86 12.04 -2.85
C SER A 178 -10.44 12.36 -2.35
N SER A 179 -9.77 11.39 -1.73
CA SER A 179 -8.37 11.52 -1.33
C SER A 179 -7.46 11.81 -2.53
N ALA A 180 -7.61 11.06 -3.62
CA ALA A 180 -6.82 11.26 -4.83
C ALA A 180 -7.03 12.66 -5.44
N ASN A 181 -8.26 13.19 -5.41
CA ASN A 181 -8.55 14.54 -5.89
C ASN A 181 -7.93 15.62 -4.96
N PHE A 182 -8.06 15.44 -3.64
CA PHE A 182 -7.45 16.34 -2.66
C PHE A 182 -5.92 16.38 -2.80
N ARG A 183 -5.26 15.21 -2.89
CA ARG A 183 -3.81 15.13 -3.13
C ARG A 183 -3.42 15.66 -4.51
N GLY A 184 -4.28 15.49 -5.51
CA GLY A 184 -4.12 16.10 -6.83
C GLY A 184 -4.04 17.60 -6.75
N THR A 185 -4.95 18.25 -6.00
CA THR A 185 -4.92 19.70 -5.77
C THR A 185 -3.60 20.16 -5.15
N GLN A 186 -3.07 19.42 -4.17
CA GLN A 186 -1.78 19.72 -3.54
C GLN A 186 -0.61 19.52 -4.51
N GLY A 187 -0.65 18.47 -5.33
CA GLY A 187 0.37 18.14 -6.35
C GLY A 187 0.23 18.90 -7.68
N ARG A 188 -0.78 19.82 -7.80
CA ARG A 188 -1.07 20.61 -9.02
C ARG A 188 -1.44 19.76 -10.23
N VAL A 189 -2.13 18.63 -9.99
CA VAL A 189 -2.74 17.75 -10.99
C VAL A 189 -4.16 17.40 -10.57
N LYS A 190 -4.93 16.75 -11.45
CA LYS A 190 -6.34 16.44 -11.16
C LYS A 190 -6.51 15.35 -10.11
N TYR A 191 -5.70 14.31 -10.19
CA TYR A 191 -5.69 13.19 -9.24
C TYR A 191 -4.26 12.75 -8.96
N ALA A 192 -3.89 12.66 -7.69
CA ALA A 192 -2.58 12.17 -7.27
C ALA A 192 -2.69 11.19 -6.10
N GLU A 193 -1.69 10.35 -5.96
CA GLU A 193 -1.34 9.72 -4.70
C GLU A 193 -0.21 10.52 -4.05
N GLY A 194 -0.34 10.75 -2.74
CA GLY A 194 0.64 11.49 -1.95
C GLY A 194 1.49 10.53 -1.12
N PHE A 195 2.76 10.85 -0.97
CA PHE A 195 3.72 10.04 -0.20
C PHE A 195 4.58 10.92 0.70
N ILE A 196 5.02 10.35 1.81
CA ILE A 196 6.10 10.92 2.62
C ILE A 196 7.36 10.09 2.36
N SER A 197 8.40 10.73 1.82
CA SER A 197 9.66 10.05 1.60
C SER A 197 10.46 9.91 2.90
N VAL A 198 10.79 8.67 3.28
CA VAL A 198 11.84 8.41 4.27
C VAL A 198 13.20 8.68 3.65
N ARG A 199 13.39 8.18 2.46
CA ARG A 199 14.51 8.42 1.54
C ARG A 199 13.99 8.37 0.11
N LEU A 200 14.46 9.28 -0.71
CA LEU A 200 14.21 9.29 -2.15
C LEU A 200 15.48 9.71 -2.85
N PHE A 201 16.05 8.82 -3.63
CA PHE A 201 17.22 9.06 -4.45
C PHE A 201 16.80 9.37 -5.89
N ILE A 202 17.10 10.56 -6.35
CA ILE A 202 16.82 11.00 -7.71
C ILE A 202 18.10 10.82 -8.53
N ASN A 203 18.04 9.97 -9.57
CA ASN A 203 19.11 9.84 -10.54
C ASN A 203 18.87 10.80 -11.70
N VAL A 204 19.89 11.56 -12.08
CA VAL A 204 19.85 12.63 -13.12
C VAL A 204 20.66 12.23 -14.36
N GLU A 205 20.91 10.91 -14.57
CA GLU A 205 21.55 10.39 -15.77
C GLU A 205 20.61 10.40 -16.99
#